data_f14362d8d7074d8b0d356fcc3bd1b254
#
_entry.id   f14362d8d7074d8b0d356fcc3bd1b254
#
_cell.length_a   1.000
_cell.length_b   1.000
_cell.length_c   1.000
_cell.angle_alpha   90.00
_cell.angle_beta   90.00
_cell.angle_gamma   90.00
#
_symmetry.space_group_name_H-M   'P 1'
#
loop_
_entity.id
_entity.type
_entity.pdbx_description
1 polymer ?
#
loop_
_entity_poly.entity_id
_entity_poly.type
_entity_poly.pdbx_seq_one_letter_code
_entity_poly.pdbx_strand_id
1 'polypeptide(L)'
;MKKKINAVRRSIMKSLTKNIGKSHAEGKLNQNFVVKRVLISRPNHRLGNILLLTPLVQEIEKTFPNAKIDLFVKGGITPIIFKNYKSVDKIFQLPKKPFSNLFQYIKGWFSLKSNKYDLAINATQGSSSGRLSISFAKADYKFFGEDVEDLKIQHSDYNHIAKNTIYNLRNYLSQIGLEDHRSQVPFLDLRLDKEELEDGKKKLHDLVKNDKKTICLFTNATGDKCYSESWWTAFYDKLESAFPDYNIIELLPVENISKLNFNIPNFYSKDVREMGGFIANCAIFIAADNGVMHLASASGTPTIGLFSVTNETMYKPYNHKSLSINTNNVDNDKVIELIKSSLN
;
A
#
# COMPACT_ATOMS: atom_id res chain seq x y z
N MET A 1 23.90 -11.83 -11.88
CA MET A 1 23.29 -12.34 -13.12
C MET A 1 21.76 -12.23 -13.10
N LYS A 2 21.01 -12.79 -12.14
CA LYS A 2 19.52 -12.71 -12.08
C LYS A 2 18.95 -11.28 -12.08
N LYS A 3 19.58 -10.28 -11.41
CA LYS A 3 19.13 -8.87 -11.42
C LYS A 3 19.19 -8.26 -12.84
N LYS A 4 20.26 -8.51 -13.61
CA LYS A 4 20.41 -8.00 -15.00
C LYS A 4 19.39 -8.63 -15.95
N ILE A 5 19.16 -9.94 -15.87
CA ILE A 5 18.16 -10.67 -16.69
C ILE A 5 16.75 -10.13 -16.41
N ASN A 6 16.40 -9.88 -15.16
CA ASN A 6 15.12 -9.31 -14.79
C ASN A 6 14.95 -7.86 -15.28
N ALA A 7 16.03 -7.06 -15.29
CA ALA A 7 16.00 -5.70 -15.82
C ALA A 7 15.77 -5.69 -17.34
N VAL A 8 16.50 -6.53 -18.09
CA VAL A 8 16.34 -6.68 -19.55
C VAL A 8 14.91 -7.16 -19.88
N ARG A 9 14.42 -8.19 -19.18
CA ARG A 9 13.04 -8.68 -19.37
C ARG A 9 12.00 -7.60 -19.11
N ARG A 10 12.19 -6.77 -18.07
CA ARG A 10 11.29 -5.64 -17.78
C ARG A 10 11.32 -4.60 -18.89
N SER A 11 12.50 -4.27 -19.40
CA SER A 11 12.67 -3.31 -20.49
C SER A 11 12.00 -3.80 -21.76
N ILE A 12 12.22 -5.06 -22.16
CA ILE A 12 11.57 -5.69 -23.33
C ILE A 12 10.05 -5.70 -23.16
N MET A 13 9.53 -6.16 -22.01
CA MET A 13 8.09 -6.18 -21.75
C MET A 13 7.50 -4.77 -21.76
N LYS A 14 8.21 -3.79 -21.19
CA LYS A 14 7.78 -2.38 -21.21
C LYS A 14 7.71 -1.84 -22.64
N SER A 15 8.68 -2.17 -23.49
CA SER A 15 8.70 -1.78 -24.91
C SER A 15 7.57 -2.43 -25.69
N LEU A 16 7.39 -3.76 -25.55
CA LEU A 16 6.33 -4.51 -26.22
C LEU A 16 4.92 -4.11 -25.80
N THR A 17 4.74 -3.61 -24.58
CA THR A 17 3.42 -3.19 -24.06
C THR A 17 3.24 -1.68 -24.02
N LYS A 18 4.21 -0.90 -24.50
CA LYS A 18 4.17 0.58 -24.47
C LYS A 18 2.95 1.15 -25.21
N ASN A 19 2.54 0.48 -26.28
CA ASN A 19 1.42 0.90 -27.12
C ASN A 19 0.13 0.09 -26.85
N ILE A 20 0.13 -0.81 -25.84
CA ILE A 20 -1.08 -1.55 -25.49
C ILE A 20 -1.97 -0.68 -24.63
N GLY A 21 -3.10 -0.29 -25.20
CA GLY A 21 -4.17 0.44 -24.55
C GLY A 21 -3.78 1.88 -24.22
N LYS A 22 -4.54 2.79 -24.78
CA LYS A 22 -4.67 4.15 -24.29
C LYS A 22 -6.09 4.29 -23.77
N SER A 23 -6.25 5.01 -22.66
CA SER A 23 -7.57 5.38 -22.18
C SER A 23 -8.21 6.26 -23.25
N HIS A 24 -9.31 5.81 -23.79
CA HIS A 24 -10.10 6.59 -24.73
C HIS A 24 -11.37 7.03 -24.01
N ALA A 25 -11.60 8.32 -23.99
CA ALA A 25 -12.85 8.92 -23.54
C ALA A 25 -13.87 9.00 -24.69
N GLU A 26 -13.89 7.99 -25.58
CA GLU A 26 -14.86 7.93 -26.66
C GLU A 26 -16.24 7.56 -26.10
N GLY A 27 -17.15 8.52 -26.19
CA GLY A 27 -18.52 8.39 -25.73
C GLY A 27 -18.72 8.86 -24.29
N LYS A 28 -19.54 9.90 -24.12
CA LYS A 28 -20.04 10.28 -22.80
C LYS A 28 -20.87 9.12 -22.23
N LEU A 29 -20.73 8.87 -20.95
CA LEU A 29 -21.66 8.01 -20.23
C LEU A 29 -23.09 8.50 -20.52
N ASN A 30 -23.98 7.60 -20.89
CA ASN A 30 -25.40 7.93 -20.93
C ASN A 30 -25.82 8.38 -19.52
N GLN A 31 -26.65 9.41 -19.38
CA GLN A 31 -27.10 9.96 -18.10
C GLN A 31 -27.66 8.92 -17.13
N ASN A 32 -28.07 7.75 -17.64
CA ASN A 32 -28.58 6.60 -16.87
C ASN A 32 -27.57 5.46 -16.70
N PHE A 33 -26.27 5.66 -17.01
CA PHE A 33 -25.28 4.59 -16.91
C PHE A 33 -24.94 4.30 -15.43
N VAL A 34 -25.31 3.10 -14.99
CA VAL A 34 -25.04 2.63 -13.64
C VAL A 34 -23.87 1.65 -13.68
N VAL A 35 -22.77 2.01 -13.00
CA VAL A 35 -21.63 1.12 -12.82
C VAL A 35 -21.99 0.07 -11.77
N LYS A 36 -22.09 -1.20 -12.19
CA LYS A 36 -22.44 -2.35 -11.34
C LYS A 36 -21.24 -3.23 -11.00
N ARG A 37 -20.25 -3.30 -11.89
CA ARG A 37 -19.07 -4.14 -11.70
C ARG A 37 -17.81 -3.49 -12.22
N VAL A 38 -16.81 -3.38 -11.33
CA VAL A 38 -15.51 -2.78 -11.62
C VAL A 38 -14.41 -3.82 -11.48
N LEU A 39 -13.50 -3.87 -12.44
CA LEU A 39 -12.25 -4.62 -12.33
C LEU A 39 -11.10 -3.69 -11.96
N ILE A 40 -10.37 -4.00 -10.91
CA ILE A 40 -9.11 -3.32 -10.58
C ILE A 40 -7.94 -4.28 -10.76
N SER A 41 -7.00 -3.93 -11.60
CA SER A 41 -5.82 -4.75 -11.88
C SER A 41 -4.56 -4.19 -11.21
N ARG A 42 -3.97 -4.99 -10.33
CA ARG A 42 -2.68 -4.75 -9.66
C ARG A 42 -1.88 -6.04 -9.57
N PRO A 43 -1.26 -6.58 -10.65
CA PRO A 43 -0.54 -7.86 -10.64
C PRO A 43 0.76 -7.77 -9.83
N ASN A 44 0.65 -7.54 -8.53
CA ASN A 44 1.73 -7.43 -7.55
C ASN A 44 1.41 -8.31 -6.34
N HIS A 45 2.45 -8.74 -5.58
CA HIS A 45 2.31 -9.64 -4.43
C HIS A 45 2.97 -9.10 -3.16
N ARG A 46 3.56 -7.90 -3.21
CA ARG A 46 4.20 -7.28 -2.05
C ARG A 46 3.16 -6.63 -1.16
N LEU A 47 3.29 -6.84 0.15
CA LEU A 47 2.38 -6.29 1.17
C LEU A 47 2.09 -4.79 0.95
N GLY A 48 3.12 -3.95 0.94
CA GLY A 48 2.94 -2.51 0.78
C GLY A 48 2.20 -2.12 -0.51
N ASN A 49 2.48 -2.81 -1.64
CA ASN A 49 1.78 -2.50 -2.90
C ASN A 49 0.29 -2.88 -2.89
N ILE A 50 -0.11 -3.87 -2.08
CA ILE A 50 -1.52 -4.24 -1.94
C ILE A 50 -2.22 -3.29 -0.97
N LEU A 51 -1.55 -2.88 0.12
CA LEU A 51 -2.07 -1.86 1.04
C LEU A 51 -2.28 -0.51 0.33
N LEU A 52 -1.33 -0.10 -0.52
CA LEU A 52 -1.42 1.11 -1.35
C LEU A 52 -2.56 1.06 -2.41
N LEU A 53 -3.26 -0.08 -2.55
CA LEU A 53 -4.46 -0.22 -3.38
C LEU A 53 -5.74 0.12 -2.61
N THR A 54 -5.72 0.10 -1.27
CA THR A 54 -6.92 0.33 -0.46
C THR A 54 -7.57 1.69 -0.71
N PRO A 55 -6.85 2.81 -0.92
CA PRO A 55 -7.46 4.09 -1.28
C PRO A 55 -8.23 4.04 -2.60
N LEU A 56 -7.73 3.33 -3.61
CA LEU A 56 -8.43 3.21 -4.89
C LEU A 56 -9.73 2.40 -4.76
N VAL A 57 -9.74 1.34 -3.95
CA VAL A 57 -10.97 0.58 -3.68
C VAL A 57 -12.00 1.45 -2.97
N GLN A 58 -11.58 2.23 -1.96
CA GLN A 58 -12.45 3.18 -1.25
C GLN A 58 -12.96 4.30 -2.18
N GLU A 59 -12.13 4.77 -3.12
CA GLU A 59 -12.56 5.76 -4.12
C GLU A 59 -13.69 5.19 -5.01
N ILE A 60 -13.56 3.93 -5.45
CA ILE A 60 -14.60 3.25 -6.24
C ILE A 60 -15.87 3.03 -5.42
N GLU A 61 -15.76 2.63 -4.16
CA GLU A 61 -16.92 2.49 -3.25
C GLU A 61 -17.66 3.81 -3.09
N LYS A 62 -16.93 4.92 -2.99
CA LYS A 62 -17.51 6.26 -2.84
C LYS A 62 -18.18 6.73 -4.13
N THR A 63 -17.52 6.53 -5.26
CA THR A 63 -18.02 6.96 -6.58
C THR A 63 -19.18 6.09 -7.07
N PHE A 64 -19.14 4.79 -6.78
CA PHE A 64 -20.11 3.79 -7.21
C PHE A 64 -20.55 2.89 -6.03
N PRO A 65 -21.39 3.38 -5.11
CA PRO A 65 -21.68 2.71 -3.83
C PRO A 65 -22.24 1.29 -3.94
N ASN A 66 -22.88 0.97 -5.05
CA ASN A 66 -23.50 -0.36 -5.30
C ASN A 66 -22.67 -1.26 -6.22
N ALA A 67 -21.48 -0.81 -6.63
CA ALA A 67 -20.65 -1.58 -7.53
C ALA A 67 -19.94 -2.72 -6.80
N LYS A 68 -19.91 -3.90 -7.41
CA LYS A 68 -19.05 -5.00 -7.01
C LYS A 68 -17.67 -4.81 -7.63
N ILE A 69 -16.63 -5.04 -6.84
CA ILE A 69 -15.24 -4.85 -7.24
C ILE A 69 -14.56 -6.21 -7.33
N ASP A 70 -14.04 -6.51 -8.51
CA ASP A 70 -13.18 -7.67 -8.71
C ASP A 70 -11.72 -7.22 -8.76
N LEU A 71 -10.82 -7.93 -8.06
CA LEU A 71 -9.40 -7.63 -8.02
C LEU A 71 -8.60 -8.65 -8.82
N PHE A 72 -7.75 -8.20 -9.74
CA PHE A 72 -6.79 -9.04 -10.45
C PHE A 72 -5.38 -8.75 -9.94
N VAL A 73 -4.84 -9.71 -9.18
CA VAL A 73 -3.63 -9.54 -8.37
C VAL A 73 -2.68 -10.73 -8.52
N LYS A 74 -1.57 -10.71 -7.79
CA LYS A 74 -0.60 -11.79 -7.74
C LYS A 74 -0.31 -12.21 -6.31
N GLY A 75 -0.21 -13.53 -6.06
CA GLY A 75 0.06 -14.07 -4.72
C GLY A 75 -1.15 -14.03 -3.78
N GLY A 76 -0.97 -14.47 -2.54
CA GLY A 76 -2.06 -14.80 -1.60
C GLY A 76 -2.37 -13.76 -0.52
N ILE A 77 -1.71 -12.59 -0.52
CA ILE A 77 -1.89 -11.60 0.58
C ILE A 77 -3.18 -10.78 0.43
N THR A 78 -3.69 -10.62 -0.78
CA THR A 78 -4.82 -9.73 -1.09
C THR A 78 -6.10 -10.09 -0.35
N PRO A 79 -6.54 -11.37 -0.23
CA PRO A 79 -7.73 -11.72 0.54
C PRO A 79 -7.63 -11.33 2.02
N ILE A 80 -6.42 -11.35 2.58
CA ILE A 80 -6.17 -10.97 3.98
C ILE A 80 -6.37 -9.45 4.15
N ILE A 81 -5.82 -8.65 3.21
CA ILE A 81 -5.94 -7.18 3.25
C ILE A 81 -7.39 -6.73 3.04
N PHE A 82 -8.10 -7.35 2.10
CA PHE A 82 -9.47 -6.95 1.74
C PHE A 82 -10.56 -7.76 2.45
N LYS A 83 -10.25 -8.47 3.54
CA LYS A 83 -11.19 -9.31 4.32
C LYS A 83 -12.49 -8.57 4.65
N ASN A 84 -12.40 -7.33 5.10
CA ASN A 84 -13.53 -6.53 5.57
C ASN A 84 -14.06 -5.52 4.53
N TYR A 85 -13.65 -5.64 3.25
CA TYR A 85 -14.17 -4.84 2.13
C TYR A 85 -15.35 -5.54 1.48
N LYS A 86 -16.57 -5.22 1.89
CA LYS A 86 -17.81 -5.90 1.41
C LYS A 86 -18.08 -5.69 -0.09
N SER A 87 -17.54 -4.63 -0.67
CA SER A 87 -17.64 -4.35 -2.11
C SER A 87 -16.75 -5.26 -2.96
N VAL A 88 -15.68 -5.83 -2.38
CA VAL A 88 -14.77 -6.75 -3.08
C VAL A 88 -15.43 -8.12 -3.18
N ASP A 89 -15.83 -8.48 -4.39
CA ASP A 89 -16.60 -9.71 -4.70
C ASP A 89 -15.65 -10.87 -5.04
N LYS A 90 -14.75 -10.68 -6.02
CA LYS A 90 -13.83 -11.73 -6.46
C LYS A 90 -12.38 -11.25 -6.45
N ILE A 91 -11.48 -12.13 -6.05
CA ILE A 91 -10.04 -11.89 -6.10
C ILE A 91 -9.39 -12.96 -6.97
N PHE A 92 -9.01 -12.58 -8.20
CA PHE A 92 -8.28 -13.44 -9.12
C PHE A 92 -6.78 -13.37 -8.83
N GLN A 93 -6.24 -14.46 -8.32
CA GLN A 93 -4.85 -14.52 -7.84
C GLN A 93 -3.96 -15.25 -8.86
N LEU A 94 -3.05 -14.52 -9.48
CA LEU A 94 -1.98 -15.14 -10.26
C LEU A 94 -0.90 -15.76 -9.35
N PRO A 95 -0.32 -16.90 -9.71
CA PRO A 95 0.77 -17.50 -8.95
C PRO A 95 2.01 -16.59 -8.92
N LYS A 96 2.74 -16.58 -7.77
CA LYS A 96 3.98 -15.80 -7.61
C LYS A 96 5.05 -16.17 -8.65
N LYS A 97 5.12 -17.46 -9.02
CA LYS A 97 6.06 -18.00 -10.02
C LYS A 97 5.27 -18.59 -11.21
N PRO A 98 5.06 -17.82 -12.30
CA PRO A 98 4.24 -18.25 -13.43
C PRO A 98 4.70 -19.59 -14.04
N PHE A 99 6.01 -19.77 -14.23
CA PHE A 99 6.56 -20.97 -14.87
C PHE A 99 6.44 -22.24 -14.01
N SER A 100 6.33 -22.11 -12.70
CA SER A 100 6.13 -23.26 -11.80
C SER A 100 4.66 -23.70 -11.73
N ASN A 101 3.71 -22.84 -12.16
CA ASN A 101 2.28 -23.11 -12.12
C ASN A 101 1.60 -22.54 -13.37
N LEU A 102 2.04 -22.96 -14.55
CA LEU A 102 1.63 -22.39 -15.83
C LEU A 102 0.12 -22.54 -16.09
N PHE A 103 -0.45 -23.69 -15.77
CA PHE A 103 -1.89 -23.93 -15.92
C PHE A 103 -2.72 -22.96 -15.08
N GLN A 104 -2.36 -22.80 -13.81
CA GLN A 104 -3.04 -21.85 -12.92
C GLN A 104 -2.84 -20.40 -13.37
N TYR A 105 -1.68 -20.08 -13.93
CA TYR A 105 -1.39 -18.76 -14.49
C TYR A 105 -2.29 -18.48 -15.70
N ILE A 106 -2.39 -19.41 -16.63
CA ILE A 106 -3.28 -19.32 -17.82
C ILE A 106 -4.74 -19.22 -17.39
N LYS A 107 -5.19 -20.10 -16.49
CA LYS A 107 -6.56 -20.05 -15.93
C LYS A 107 -6.88 -18.69 -15.30
N GLY A 108 -5.92 -18.11 -14.56
CA GLY A 108 -6.07 -16.78 -13.96
C GLY A 108 -6.27 -15.68 -15.01
N TRP A 109 -5.60 -15.75 -16.17
CA TRP A 109 -5.83 -14.80 -17.26
C TRP A 109 -7.21 -14.99 -17.91
N PHE A 110 -7.63 -16.22 -18.17
CA PHE A 110 -8.93 -16.48 -18.74
C PHE A 110 -10.09 -16.10 -17.81
N SER A 111 -9.89 -16.11 -16.49
CA SER A 111 -10.90 -15.66 -15.53
C SER A 111 -11.29 -14.18 -15.70
N LEU A 112 -10.45 -13.35 -16.31
CA LEU A 112 -10.79 -11.97 -16.67
C LEU A 112 -11.92 -11.85 -17.69
N LYS A 113 -12.20 -12.92 -18.44
CA LYS A 113 -13.32 -12.99 -19.41
C LYS A 113 -14.59 -13.59 -18.84
N SER A 114 -14.54 -14.09 -17.59
CA SER A 114 -15.70 -14.74 -16.95
C SER A 114 -16.82 -13.75 -16.59
N ASN A 115 -16.48 -12.48 -16.43
CA ASN A 115 -17.42 -11.42 -16.16
C ASN A 115 -17.33 -10.32 -17.25
N LYS A 116 -18.45 -9.63 -17.49
CA LYS A 116 -18.46 -8.35 -18.16
C LYS A 116 -18.32 -7.26 -17.08
N TYR A 117 -17.47 -6.28 -17.32
CA TYR A 117 -17.25 -5.14 -16.44
C TYR A 117 -17.78 -3.87 -17.08
N ASP A 118 -18.31 -2.98 -16.27
CA ASP A 118 -18.68 -1.64 -16.75
C ASP A 118 -17.40 -0.78 -16.84
N LEU A 119 -16.50 -0.94 -15.86
CA LEU A 119 -15.22 -0.23 -15.80
C LEU A 119 -14.08 -1.18 -15.43
N ALA A 120 -12.96 -1.09 -16.15
CA ALA A 120 -11.74 -1.81 -15.84
C ALA A 120 -10.57 -0.82 -15.63
N ILE A 121 -9.85 -0.95 -14.51
CA ILE A 121 -8.86 0.01 -14.01
C ILE A 121 -7.50 -0.65 -13.87
N ASN A 122 -6.48 -0.12 -14.54
CA ASN A 122 -5.09 -0.40 -14.23
C ASN A 122 -4.61 0.50 -13.09
N ALA A 123 -4.32 -0.08 -11.95
CA ALA A 123 -3.91 0.65 -10.74
C ALA A 123 -2.48 1.18 -10.77
N THR A 124 -1.73 1.00 -11.85
CA THR A 124 -0.35 1.51 -11.96
C THR A 124 0.06 1.62 -13.41
N GLN A 125 0.30 2.81 -13.89
CA GLN A 125 0.69 3.10 -15.28
C GLN A 125 1.90 2.26 -15.73
N GLY A 126 2.95 2.18 -14.93
CA GLY A 126 4.18 1.43 -15.24
C GLY A 126 4.03 -0.09 -15.28
N SER A 127 2.83 -0.64 -15.01
CA SER A 127 2.57 -2.09 -14.99
C SER A 127 2.18 -2.61 -16.36
N SER A 128 3.12 -3.20 -17.10
CA SER A 128 2.83 -3.87 -18.38
C SER A 128 1.77 -4.97 -18.25
N SER A 129 1.85 -5.79 -17.21
CA SER A 129 0.85 -6.84 -16.95
C SER A 129 -0.49 -6.27 -16.52
N GLY A 130 -0.51 -5.12 -15.85
CA GLY A 130 -1.74 -4.40 -15.53
C GLY A 130 -2.42 -3.90 -16.80
N ARG A 131 -1.72 -3.17 -17.67
CA ARG A 131 -2.27 -2.72 -18.95
C ARG A 131 -2.76 -3.86 -19.82
N LEU A 132 -1.97 -4.93 -19.94
CA LEU A 132 -2.36 -6.11 -20.70
C LEU A 132 -3.64 -6.77 -20.15
N SER A 133 -3.80 -6.85 -18.81
CA SER A 133 -5.00 -7.42 -18.21
C SER A 133 -6.25 -6.57 -18.49
N ILE A 134 -6.13 -5.24 -18.45
CA ILE A 134 -7.23 -4.33 -18.79
C ILE A 134 -7.59 -4.45 -20.28
N SER A 135 -6.58 -4.51 -21.16
CA SER A 135 -6.82 -4.75 -22.60
C SER A 135 -7.56 -6.07 -22.85
N PHE A 136 -7.18 -7.13 -22.12
CA PHE A 136 -7.76 -8.47 -22.26
C PHE A 136 -9.15 -8.61 -21.61
N ALA A 137 -9.45 -7.82 -20.57
CA ALA A 137 -10.74 -7.86 -19.88
C ALA A 137 -11.88 -7.40 -20.81
N LYS A 138 -13.06 -8.00 -20.63
CA LYS A 138 -14.30 -7.58 -21.29
C LYS A 138 -14.95 -6.45 -20.49
N ALA A 139 -14.68 -5.20 -20.88
CA ALA A 139 -15.16 -4.02 -20.19
C ALA A 139 -15.63 -2.95 -21.17
N ASP A 140 -16.69 -2.22 -20.78
CA ASP A 140 -17.24 -1.12 -21.59
C ASP A 140 -16.32 0.10 -21.55
N TYR A 141 -15.80 0.43 -20.36
CA TYR A 141 -14.82 1.51 -20.16
C TYR A 141 -13.51 0.95 -19.62
N LYS A 142 -12.38 1.43 -20.17
CA LYS A 142 -11.04 0.95 -19.80
C LYS A 142 -10.11 2.11 -19.47
N PHE A 143 -9.66 2.17 -18.22
CA PHE A 143 -8.68 3.12 -17.75
C PHE A 143 -7.32 2.44 -17.61
N PHE A 144 -6.31 2.91 -18.34
CA PHE A 144 -4.98 2.31 -18.38
C PHE A 144 -3.98 2.98 -17.42
N GLY A 145 -4.39 4.05 -16.74
CA GLY A 145 -3.61 4.72 -15.68
C GLY A 145 -2.55 5.66 -16.24
N GLU A 146 -2.85 6.35 -17.33
CA GLU A 146 -1.95 7.34 -17.90
C GLU A 146 -1.77 8.54 -16.99
N ASP A 147 -0.54 9.05 -16.91
CA ASP A 147 -0.24 10.30 -16.22
C ASP A 147 -0.77 11.50 -17.02
N VAL A 148 -1.29 12.48 -16.28
CA VAL A 148 -1.76 13.76 -16.81
C VAL A 148 -0.87 14.86 -16.24
N GLU A 149 -0.16 15.58 -17.10
CA GLU A 149 0.82 16.60 -16.68
C GLU A 149 0.18 17.73 -15.88
N ASP A 150 -0.99 18.20 -16.28
CA ASP A 150 -1.71 19.27 -15.59
C ASP A 150 -2.04 18.90 -14.13
N LEU A 151 -2.34 17.61 -13.86
CA LEU A 151 -2.60 17.12 -12.50
C LEU A 151 -1.35 17.12 -11.62
N LYS A 152 -0.15 16.99 -12.20
CA LYS A 152 1.12 17.10 -11.46
C LYS A 152 1.34 18.52 -10.94
N ILE A 153 0.85 19.52 -11.70
CA ILE A 153 0.93 20.93 -11.31
C ILE A 153 -0.15 21.24 -10.25
N GLN A 154 -1.36 20.69 -10.42
CA GLN A 154 -2.50 20.96 -9.54
C GLN A 154 -2.37 20.30 -8.17
N HIS A 155 -1.71 19.14 -8.07
CA HIS A 155 -1.60 18.35 -6.83
C HIS A 155 -0.15 18.17 -6.41
N SER A 156 0.29 18.86 -5.37
CA SER A 156 1.66 18.76 -4.83
C SER A 156 2.07 17.35 -4.40
N ASP A 157 1.09 16.49 -4.12
CA ASP A 157 1.26 15.09 -3.70
C ASP A 157 0.94 14.07 -4.80
N TYR A 158 0.81 14.54 -6.05
CA TYR A 158 0.51 13.69 -7.22
C TYR A 158 1.49 12.51 -7.36
N ASN A 159 2.76 12.72 -7.04
CA ASN A 159 3.78 11.68 -7.19
C ASN A 159 3.63 10.52 -6.20
N HIS A 160 2.75 10.63 -5.20
CA HIS A 160 2.49 9.55 -4.25
C HIS A 160 1.74 8.40 -4.93
N ILE A 161 2.30 7.18 -4.86
CA ILE A 161 1.84 6.01 -5.62
C ILE A 161 0.39 5.57 -5.33
N ALA A 162 -0.15 5.89 -4.15
CA ALA A 162 -1.55 5.63 -3.82
C ALA A 162 -2.49 6.73 -4.34
N LYS A 163 -1.97 7.92 -4.69
CA LYS A 163 -2.77 9.09 -5.04
C LYS A 163 -2.83 9.33 -6.55
N ASN A 164 -1.72 9.17 -7.25
CA ASN A 164 -1.65 9.49 -8.68
C ASN A 164 -2.70 8.72 -9.51
N THR A 165 -2.88 7.44 -9.22
CA THR A 165 -3.90 6.63 -9.92
C THR A 165 -5.30 7.18 -9.70
N ILE A 166 -5.61 7.69 -8.49
CA ILE A 166 -6.93 8.25 -8.16
C ILE A 166 -7.13 9.59 -8.85
N TYR A 167 -6.15 10.49 -8.84
CA TYR A 167 -6.23 11.76 -9.56
C TYR A 167 -6.45 11.54 -11.07
N ASN A 168 -5.67 10.65 -11.68
CA ASN A 168 -5.82 10.32 -13.10
C ASN A 168 -7.16 9.65 -13.39
N LEU A 169 -7.66 8.79 -12.50
CA LEU A 169 -8.96 8.15 -12.65
C LEU A 169 -10.10 9.17 -12.56
N ARG A 170 -10.07 10.09 -11.60
CA ARG A 170 -11.06 11.18 -11.49
C ARG A 170 -11.11 12.02 -12.76
N ASN A 171 -9.94 12.40 -13.28
CA ASN A 171 -9.86 13.11 -14.56
C ASN A 171 -10.47 12.29 -15.72
N TYR A 172 -10.16 11.01 -15.82
CA TYR A 172 -10.75 10.12 -16.82
C TYR A 172 -12.28 10.03 -16.68
N LEU A 173 -12.78 9.84 -15.45
CA LEU A 173 -14.22 9.77 -15.18
C LEU A 173 -14.93 11.08 -15.54
N SER A 174 -14.31 12.23 -15.27
CA SER A 174 -14.84 13.54 -15.66
C SER A 174 -14.91 13.69 -17.18
N GLN A 175 -13.91 13.22 -17.92
CA GLN A 175 -13.92 13.25 -19.39
C GLN A 175 -15.04 12.41 -19.99
N ILE A 176 -15.45 11.33 -19.36
CA ILE A 176 -16.58 10.50 -19.80
C ILE A 176 -17.94 10.96 -19.21
N GLY A 177 -17.99 12.09 -18.49
CA GLY A 177 -19.22 12.77 -18.08
C GLY A 177 -19.70 12.50 -16.66
N LEU A 178 -18.84 11.93 -15.77
CA LEU A 178 -19.10 11.87 -14.34
C LEU A 178 -18.63 13.15 -13.65
N GLU A 179 -19.35 13.59 -12.63
CA GLU A 179 -18.92 14.76 -11.86
C GLU A 179 -17.59 14.51 -11.11
N ASP A 180 -16.68 15.49 -11.18
CA ASP A 180 -15.42 15.44 -10.47
C ASP A 180 -15.64 15.70 -8.97
N HIS A 181 -15.42 14.67 -8.16
CA HIS A 181 -15.44 14.79 -6.71
C HIS A 181 -14.05 15.20 -6.21
N ARG A 182 -13.83 16.52 -6.04
CA ARG A 182 -12.57 17.09 -5.50
C ARG A 182 -12.37 16.82 -4.01
N SER A 183 -12.76 15.66 -3.51
CA SER A 183 -12.54 15.29 -2.12
C SER A 183 -11.10 14.82 -1.89
N GLN A 184 -10.65 14.89 -0.63
CA GLN A 184 -9.39 14.28 -0.23
C GLN A 184 -9.34 12.82 -0.67
N VAL A 185 -8.19 12.39 -1.20
CA VAL A 185 -7.92 10.98 -1.51
C VAL A 185 -8.04 10.17 -0.21
N PRO A 186 -8.76 9.04 -0.20
CA PRO A 186 -8.88 8.22 1.01
C PRO A 186 -7.51 7.77 1.53
N PHE A 187 -7.37 7.68 2.86
CA PHE A 187 -6.17 7.11 3.47
C PHE A 187 -6.08 5.60 3.24
N LEU A 188 -4.88 5.03 3.48
CA LEU A 188 -4.75 3.59 3.58
C LEU A 188 -5.63 3.10 4.73
N ASP A 189 -6.32 1.97 4.51
CA ASP A 189 -7.20 1.41 5.53
C ASP A 189 -7.21 -0.13 5.43
N LEU A 190 -6.91 -0.80 6.54
CA LEU A 190 -6.97 -2.26 6.65
C LEU A 190 -8.38 -2.72 7.05
N ARG A 191 -9.25 -1.81 7.48
CA ARG A 191 -10.58 -2.09 8.04
C ARG A 191 -10.53 -3.17 9.11
N LEU A 192 -9.71 -2.91 10.13
CA LEU A 192 -9.66 -3.77 11.31
C LEU A 192 -11.04 -3.75 12.00
N ASP A 193 -11.55 -4.92 12.34
CA ASP A 193 -12.76 -5.02 13.12
C ASP A 193 -12.47 -4.84 14.63
N LYS A 194 -13.55 -4.79 15.43
CA LYS A 194 -13.46 -4.55 16.86
C LYS A 194 -12.68 -5.65 17.57
N GLU A 195 -12.88 -6.91 17.17
CA GLU A 195 -12.19 -8.06 17.76
C GLU A 195 -10.70 -8.01 17.49
N GLU A 196 -10.29 -7.70 16.26
CA GLU A 196 -8.88 -7.52 15.87
C GLU A 196 -8.19 -6.39 16.65
N LEU A 197 -8.91 -5.28 16.91
CA LEU A 197 -8.38 -4.17 17.71
C LEU A 197 -8.26 -4.51 19.19
N GLU A 198 -9.25 -5.19 19.77
CA GLU A 198 -9.24 -5.61 21.17
C GLU A 198 -8.18 -6.69 21.44
N ASP A 199 -8.02 -7.66 20.53
CA ASP A 199 -6.95 -8.66 20.60
C ASP A 199 -5.57 -8.02 20.53
N GLY A 200 -5.37 -7.07 19.62
CA GLY A 200 -4.13 -6.29 19.53
C GLY A 200 -3.84 -5.50 20.80
N LYS A 201 -4.86 -4.88 21.41
CA LYS A 201 -4.74 -4.15 22.70
C LYS A 201 -4.30 -5.08 23.82
N LYS A 202 -4.94 -6.25 23.93
CA LYS A 202 -4.60 -7.26 24.94
C LYS A 202 -3.15 -7.72 24.78
N LYS A 203 -2.72 -8.07 23.57
CA LYS A 203 -1.34 -8.52 23.29
C LYS A 203 -0.30 -7.44 23.62
N LEU A 204 -0.60 -6.18 23.29
CA LEU A 204 0.28 -5.07 23.67
C LEU A 204 0.38 -4.93 25.19
N HIS A 205 -0.76 -4.94 25.92
CA HIS A 205 -0.77 -4.84 27.38
C HIS A 205 -0.04 -6.02 28.03
N ASP A 206 -0.25 -7.25 27.55
CA ASP A 206 0.42 -8.46 28.05
C ASP A 206 1.96 -8.40 27.87
N LEU A 207 2.41 -7.71 26.80
CA LEU A 207 3.84 -7.51 26.52
C LEU A 207 4.46 -6.46 27.46
N VAL A 208 3.84 -5.29 27.60
CA VAL A 208 4.43 -4.15 28.34
C VAL A 208 4.02 -4.10 29.81
N LYS A 209 2.90 -4.73 30.19
CA LYS A 209 2.37 -4.85 31.57
C LYS A 209 2.19 -3.51 32.30
N ASN A 210 1.88 -2.46 31.57
CA ASN A 210 1.58 -1.12 32.09
C ASN A 210 0.71 -0.34 31.07
N ASP A 211 0.27 0.86 31.46
CA ASP A 211 -0.62 1.70 30.65
C ASP A 211 0.11 2.88 29.95
N LYS A 212 1.45 2.89 29.94
CA LYS A 212 2.19 3.92 29.22
C LYS A 212 1.93 3.80 27.71
N LYS A 213 1.93 4.93 27.01
CA LYS A 213 1.92 4.95 25.56
C LYS A 213 3.12 4.18 24.98
N THR A 214 2.93 3.56 23.84
CA THR A 214 3.97 2.69 23.24
C THR A 214 4.43 3.23 21.91
N ILE A 215 5.74 3.35 21.74
CA ILE A 215 6.45 3.55 20.47
C ILE A 215 6.84 2.17 19.93
N CYS A 216 6.40 1.86 18.72
CA CYS A 216 6.72 0.58 18.08
C CYS A 216 7.76 0.78 16.97
N LEU A 217 8.86 0.07 17.03
CA LEU A 217 9.91 0.06 16.03
C LEU A 217 9.78 -1.16 15.11
N PHE A 218 10.07 -0.98 13.81
CA PHE A 218 10.28 -2.10 12.89
C PHE A 218 11.63 -1.91 12.20
N THR A 219 12.62 -2.65 12.64
CA THR A 219 14.03 -2.41 12.33
C THR A 219 14.50 -3.04 11.01
N ASN A 220 13.67 -3.92 10.39
CA ASN A 220 14.05 -4.63 9.19
C ASN A 220 13.52 -3.97 7.90
N ALA A 221 14.33 -4.02 6.85
CA ALA A 221 13.93 -3.63 5.50
C ALA A 221 14.68 -4.46 4.45
N THR A 222 14.27 -4.37 3.18
CA THR A 222 14.88 -5.18 2.11
C THR A 222 16.04 -4.44 1.44
N GLY A 223 17.21 -5.08 1.42
CA GLY A 223 18.41 -4.60 0.71
C GLY A 223 18.95 -3.31 1.31
N ASP A 224 19.38 -2.39 0.47
CA ASP A 224 20.09 -1.15 0.86
C ASP A 224 19.23 -0.17 1.69
N LYS A 225 17.92 -0.43 1.84
CA LYS A 225 17.01 0.32 2.71
C LYS A 225 17.11 -0.07 4.19
N CYS A 226 17.78 -1.19 4.48
CA CYS A 226 17.92 -1.70 5.83
C CYS A 226 19.07 -0.98 6.54
N TYR A 227 18.77 -0.27 7.62
CA TYR A 227 19.79 0.35 8.46
C TYR A 227 20.57 -0.72 9.23
N SER A 228 21.82 -0.41 9.58
CA SER A 228 22.68 -1.30 10.36
C SER A 228 22.21 -1.47 11.80
N GLU A 229 22.70 -2.50 12.48
CA GLU A 229 22.49 -2.70 13.92
C GLU A 229 23.02 -1.52 14.74
N SER A 230 24.23 -1.04 14.40
CA SER A 230 24.82 0.13 15.08
C SER A 230 23.97 1.40 14.91
N TRP A 231 23.36 1.61 13.74
CA TRP A 231 22.45 2.74 13.52
C TRP A 231 21.20 2.63 14.41
N TRP A 232 20.58 1.44 14.44
CA TRP A 232 19.37 1.22 15.23
C TRP A 232 19.65 1.30 16.73
N THR A 233 20.80 0.81 17.21
CA THR A 233 21.21 0.92 18.62
C THR A 233 21.38 2.38 19.00
N ALA A 234 22.15 3.16 18.24
CA ALA A 234 22.36 4.59 18.52
C ALA A 234 21.04 5.40 18.44
N PHE A 235 20.13 5.03 17.54
CA PHE A 235 18.81 5.65 17.46
C PHE A 235 17.93 5.28 18.66
N TYR A 236 17.94 4.01 19.08
CA TYR A 236 17.20 3.52 20.24
C TYR A 236 17.65 4.24 21.53
N ASP A 237 18.96 4.34 21.79
CA ASP A 237 19.49 4.99 23.00
C ASP A 237 19.00 6.45 23.11
N LYS A 238 18.99 7.17 22.00
CA LYS A 238 18.45 8.53 21.93
C LYS A 238 16.94 8.59 22.13
N LEU A 239 16.22 7.63 21.52
CA LEU A 239 14.77 7.56 21.63
C LEU A 239 14.34 7.25 23.06
N GLU A 240 15.00 6.29 23.74
CA GLU A 240 14.72 5.92 25.13
C GLU A 240 14.96 7.12 26.07
N SER A 241 16.08 7.83 25.89
CA SER A 241 16.40 9.04 26.66
C SER A 241 15.39 10.17 26.44
N ALA A 242 14.86 10.28 25.23
CA ALA A 242 13.93 11.35 24.84
C ALA A 242 12.48 11.10 25.26
N PHE A 243 12.08 9.83 25.48
CA PHE A 243 10.73 9.39 25.77
C PHE A 243 10.63 8.46 26.99
N PRO A 244 11.08 8.88 28.20
CA PRO A 244 11.12 8.03 29.40
C PRO A 244 9.73 7.58 29.87
N ASP A 245 8.68 8.29 29.47
CA ASP A 245 7.29 7.97 29.81
C ASP A 245 6.59 7.07 28.79
N TYR A 246 7.33 6.58 27.77
CA TYR A 246 6.80 5.66 26.77
C TYR A 246 7.42 4.27 26.92
N ASN A 247 6.66 3.25 26.55
CA ASN A 247 7.25 1.97 26.23
C ASN A 247 7.88 2.05 24.83
N ILE A 248 9.02 1.41 24.64
CA ILE A 248 9.61 1.23 23.31
C ILE A 248 9.72 -0.27 23.07
N ILE A 249 9.13 -0.73 21.97
CA ILE A 249 9.08 -2.14 21.61
C ILE A 249 9.52 -2.35 20.17
N GLU A 250 9.90 -3.56 19.82
CA GLU A 250 10.20 -3.95 18.45
C GLU A 250 9.14 -4.92 17.90
N LEU A 251 8.56 -4.60 16.74
CA LEU A 251 7.81 -5.56 15.95
C LEU A 251 8.80 -6.33 15.07
N LEU A 252 8.79 -7.66 15.17
CA LEU A 252 9.73 -8.50 14.42
C LEU A 252 9.20 -8.85 13.02
N PRO A 253 10.10 -8.93 12.01
CA PRO A 253 9.75 -9.39 10.68
C PRO A 253 9.45 -10.91 10.65
N VAL A 254 8.87 -11.38 9.54
CA VAL A 254 8.54 -12.81 9.34
C VAL A 254 9.76 -13.73 9.47
N GLU A 255 10.96 -13.22 9.24
CA GLU A 255 12.24 -13.89 9.43
C GLU A 255 12.61 -14.09 10.91
N ASN A 256 11.88 -13.46 11.83
CA ASN A 256 12.13 -13.46 13.27
C ASN A 256 13.57 -13.03 13.62
N ILE A 257 13.98 -11.88 13.13
CA ILE A 257 15.29 -11.27 13.36
C ILE A 257 15.11 -9.86 13.95
N SER A 258 16.08 -9.41 14.74
CA SER A 258 16.10 -8.09 15.37
C SER A 258 17.39 -7.37 15.02
N LYS A 259 17.32 -6.06 14.76
CA LYS A 259 18.48 -5.17 14.66
C LYS A 259 18.86 -4.56 15.99
N LEU A 260 18.09 -4.84 17.03
CA LEU A 260 18.35 -4.49 18.42
C LEU A 260 18.74 -5.72 19.26
N ASN A 261 19.10 -6.84 18.61
CA ASN A 261 19.55 -8.08 19.23
C ASN A 261 18.58 -8.63 20.29
N PHE A 262 17.27 -8.40 20.11
CA PHE A 262 16.21 -8.79 21.06
C PHE A 262 16.38 -8.19 22.48
N ASN A 263 17.09 -7.09 22.62
CA ASN A 263 17.38 -6.46 23.93
C ASN A 263 16.18 -5.65 24.47
N ILE A 264 15.13 -5.45 23.67
CA ILE A 264 13.91 -4.75 24.09
C ILE A 264 12.69 -5.66 23.95
N PRO A 265 11.58 -5.36 24.64
CA PRO A 265 10.35 -6.11 24.46
C PRO A 265 9.96 -6.18 22.99
N ASN A 266 9.59 -7.37 22.51
CA ASN A 266 9.32 -7.54 21.09
C ASN A 266 8.08 -8.39 20.86
N PHE A 267 7.40 -8.10 19.73
CA PHE A 267 6.22 -8.83 19.29
C PHE A 267 6.50 -9.49 17.92
N TYR A 268 6.12 -10.73 17.79
CA TYR A 268 6.26 -11.50 16.56
C TYR A 268 4.95 -12.10 16.12
N SER A 269 4.59 -11.88 14.86
CA SER A 269 3.47 -12.57 14.22
C SER A 269 3.74 -12.75 12.72
N LYS A 270 3.17 -13.82 12.14
CA LYS A 270 3.07 -14.05 10.69
C LYS A 270 1.73 -13.60 10.13
N ASP A 271 0.77 -13.31 10.97
CA ASP A 271 -0.54 -12.82 10.58
C ASP A 271 -0.52 -11.31 10.42
N VAL A 272 -0.78 -10.83 9.21
CA VAL A 272 -0.76 -9.41 8.87
C VAL A 272 -1.86 -8.64 9.58
N ARG A 273 -3.03 -9.25 9.83
CA ARG A 273 -4.13 -8.58 10.51
C ARG A 273 -3.88 -8.50 12.02
N GLU A 274 -3.31 -9.55 12.61
CA GLU A 274 -2.85 -9.54 14.00
C GLU A 274 -1.78 -8.46 14.21
N MET A 275 -0.78 -8.38 13.31
CA MET A 275 0.21 -7.30 13.32
C MET A 275 -0.46 -5.92 13.22
N GLY A 276 -1.44 -5.78 12.32
CA GLY A 276 -2.21 -4.55 12.15
C GLY A 276 -2.97 -4.14 13.42
N GLY A 277 -3.69 -5.08 14.06
CA GLY A 277 -4.41 -4.87 15.30
C GLY A 277 -3.48 -4.48 16.47
N PHE A 278 -2.32 -5.13 16.55
CA PHE A 278 -1.28 -4.79 17.53
C PHE A 278 -0.74 -3.36 17.30
N ILE A 279 -0.35 -3.03 16.07
CA ILE A 279 0.17 -1.71 15.69
C ILE A 279 -0.88 -0.61 15.94
N ALA A 280 -2.15 -0.87 15.67
CA ALA A 280 -3.24 0.09 15.86
C ALA A 280 -3.39 0.61 17.30
N ASN A 281 -2.85 -0.14 18.27
CA ASN A 281 -2.83 0.23 19.68
C ASN A 281 -1.52 0.93 20.12
N CYS A 282 -0.58 1.13 19.22
CA CYS A 282 0.63 1.91 19.49
C CYS A 282 0.40 3.40 19.26
N ALA A 283 1.08 4.26 20.03
CA ALA A 283 0.99 5.70 19.90
C ALA A 283 1.62 6.20 18.59
N ILE A 284 2.71 5.55 18.19
CA ILE A 284 3.45 5.85 16.96
C ILE A 284 4.21 4.61 16.48
N PHE A 285 4.38 4.51 15.18
CA PHE A 285 5.15 3.44 14.54
C PHE A 285 6.31 4.02 13.73
N ILE A 286 7.51 3.49 13.91
CA ILE A 286 8.73 3.99 13.25
C ILE A 286 9.38 2.85 12.46
N ALA A 287 9.60 3.05 11.17
CA ALA A 287 10.22 2.05 10.30
C ALA A 287 10.94 2.68 9.10
N ALA A 288 11.92 1.97 8.56
CA ALA A 288 12.41 2.24 7.22
C ALA A 288 11.32 1.98 6.15
N ASP A 289 11.50 2.50 4.92
CA ASP A 289 10.59 2.24 3.80
C ASP A 289 10.46 0.74 3.51
N ASN A 290 9.33 0.17 3.89
CA ASN A 290 8.99 -1.23 3.71
C ASN A 290 7.47 -1.46 3.69
N GLY A 291 7.04 -2.73 3.53
CA GLY A 291 5.62 -3.09 3.49
C GLY A 291 4.91 -2.93 4.84
N VAL A 292 5.62 -3.06 5.96
CA VAL A 292 5.04 -2.96 7.32
C VAL A 292 4.82 -1.50 7.71
N MET A 293 5.64 -0.56 7.21
CA MET A 293 5.38 0.88 7.31
C MET A 293 4.01 1.24 6.72
N HIS A 294 3.67 0.68 5.55
CA HIS A 294 2.35 0.88 4.96
C HIS A 294 1.23 0.14 5.72
N LEU A 295 1.55 -0.98 6.38
CA LEU A 295 0.62 -1.67 7.27
C LEU A 295 0.27 -0.77 8.46
N ALA A 296 1.25 -0.15 9.10
CA ALA A 296 1.03 0.78 10.20
C ALA A 296 0.14 1.96 9.78
N SER A 297 0.41 2.55 8.60
CA SER A 297 -0.46 3.59 8.03
C SER A 297 -1.89 3.08 7.81
N ALA A 298 -2.05 1.85 7.30
CA ALA A 298 -3.37 1.26 7.03
C ALA A 298 -4.11 0.80 8.32
N SER A 299 -3.39 0.65 9.42
CA SER A 299 -3.95 0.36 10.75
C SER A 299 -4.37 1.64 11.50
N GLY A 300 -4.18 2.83 10.90
CA GLY A 300 -4.55 4.11 11.48
C GLY A 300 -3.50 4.71 12.42
N THR A 301 -2.38 4.04 12.66
CA THR A 301 -1.34 4.49 13.58
C THR A 301 -0.49 5.60 12.94
N PRO A 302 -0.23 6.73 13.63
CA PRO A 302 0.76 7.71 13.20
C PRO A 302 2.09 7.02 12.88
N THR A 303 2.60 7.22 11.66
CA THR A 303 3.73 6.44 11.15
C THR A 303 4.87 7.36 10.73
N ILE A 304 6.07 7.12 11.26
CA ILE A 304 7.30 7.77 10.81
C ILE A 304 8.03 6.84 9.84
N GLY A 305 8.10 7.24 8.59
CA GLY A 305 8.87 6.55 7.56
C GLY A 305 10.29 7.11 7.47
N LEU A 306 11.29 6.27 7.65
CA LEU A 306 12.71 6.62 7.50
C LEU A 306 13.17 6.26 6.08
N PHE A 307 13.72 7.22 5.36
CA PHE A 307 14.13 7.09 3.96
C PHE A 307 15.62 7.38 3.80
N SER A 308 16.35 6.49 3.13
CA SER A 308 17.76 6.67 2.79
C SER A 308 18.07 6.40 1.32
N VAL A 309 17.25 5.58 0.62
CA VAL A 309 17.52 5.11 -0.73
C VAL A 309 16.35 5.35 -1.69
N THR A 310 15.13 5.17 -1.22
CA THR A 310 13.93 5.26 -2.04
C THR A 310 13.39 6.68 -2.13
N ASN A 311 12.62 6.94 -3.18
CA ASN A 311 11.96 8.22 -3.35
C ASN A 311 10.87 8.41 -2.27
N GLU A 312 11.12 9.32 -1.33
CA GLU A 312 10.26 9.67 -0.21
C GLU A 312 8.88 10.15 -0.69
N THR A 313 8.81 11.05 -1.65
CA THR A 313 7.53 11.60 -2.13
C THR A 313 6.62 10.54 -2.75
N MET A 314 7.20 9.46 -3.28
CA MET A 314 6.46 8.36 -3.88
C MET A 314 5.91 7.36 -2.84
N TYR A 315 6.66 7.11 -1.76
CA TYR A 315 6.38 6.01 -0.84
C TYR A 315 6.19 6.43 0.62
N LYS A 316 6.15 7.73 0.94
CA LYS A 316 5.92 8.18 2.32
C LYS A 316 4.66 7.55 2.93
N PRO A 317 4.61 7.33 4.25
CA PRO A 317 3.41 6.84 4.91
C PRO A 317 2.24 7.80 4.67
N TYR A 318 1.03 7.27 4.54
CA TYR A 318 -0.13 8.05 4.18
C TYR A 318 -1.33 7.74 5.07
N ASN A 319 -1.41 8.47 6.17
CA ASN A 319 -2.57 8.58 7.06
C ASN A 319 -2.45 9.88 7.88
N HIS A 320 -3.34 10.07 8.87
CA HIS A 320 -3.28 11.22 9.78
C HIS A 320 -2.00 11.21 10.62
N LYS A 321 -1.36 12.38 10.79
CA LYS A 321 -0.16 12.58 11.61
C LYS A 321 1.05 11.75 11.20
N SER A 322 1.08 11.14 10.00
CA SER A 322 2.26 10.45 9.50
C SER A 322 3.28 11.40 8.90
N LEU A 323 4.54 11.04 9.03
CA LEU A 323 5.68 11.85 8.64
C LEU A 323 6.69 10.97 7.90
N SER A 324 7.41 11.55 6.94
CA SER A 324 8.56 10.93 6.32
C SER A 324 9.81 11.74 6.61
N ILE A 325 10.92 11.06 6.84
CA ILE A 325 12.22 11.69 7.18
C ILE A 325 13.30 11.11 6.29
N ASN A 326 13.98 11.95 5.53
CA ASN A 326 15.16 11.56 4.78
C ASN A 326 16.40 11.62 5.69
N THR A 327 16.84 10.45 6.15
CA THR A 327 17.95 10.32 7.10
C THR A 327 19.33 10.62 6.50
N ASN A 328 19.44 10.86 5.19
CA ASN A 328 20.68 11.38 4.60
C ASN A 328 20.85 12.89 4.85
N ASN A 329 19.75 13.59 5.19
CA ASN A 329 19.74 15.05 5.32
C ASN A 329 19.67 15.51 6.79
N VAL A 330 19.46 14.58 7.73
CA VAL A 330 19.29 14.89 9.16
C VAL A 330 19.97 13.82 10.03
N ASP A 331 20.47 14.21 11.17
CA ASP A 331 21.01 13.31 12.19
C ASP A 331 19.89 12.73 13.09
N ASN A 332 20.27 11.80 13.97
CA ASN A 332 19.32 11.18 14.88
C ASN A 332 18.69 12.17 15.87
N ASP A 333 19.38 13.25 16.26
CA ASP A 333 18.82 14.26 17.18
C ASP A 333 17.67 15.00 16.53
N LYS A 334 17.83 15.39 15.26
CA LYS A 334 16.76 16.01 14.49
C LYS A 334 15.61 15.06 14.22
N VAL A 335 15.88 13.77 14.00
CA VAL A 335 14.82 12.75 13.89
C VAL A 335 14.00 12.68 15.19
N ILE A 336 14.65 12.65 16.34
CA ILE A 336 13.97 12.63 17.66
C ILE A 336 13.12 13.89 17.87
N GLU A 337 13.62 15.06 17.51
CA GLU A 337 12.87 16.33 17.59
C GLU A 337 11.59 16.28 16.75
N LEU A 338 11.68 15.77 15.50
CA LEU A 338 10.53 15.62 14.63
C LEU A 338 9.50 14.62 15.18
N ILE A 339 9.95 13.53 15.80
CA ILE A 339 9.07 12.57 16.48
C ILE A 339 8.35 13.24 17.65
N LYS A 340 9.05 14.02 18.48
CA LYS A 340 8.45 14.78 19.59
C LYS A 340 7.32 15.70 19.09
N SER A 341 7.56 16.42 17.99
CA SER A 341 6.57 17.33 17.42
C SER A 341 5.33 16.62 16.85
N SER A 342 5.44 15.36 16.43
CA SER A 342 4.31 14.58 15.90
C SER A 342 3.48 13.86 16.98
N LEU A 343 4.01 13.73 18.21
CA LEU A 343 3.31 13.13 19.36
C LEU A 343 2.51 14.15 20.18
N ASN A 344 2.84 15.43 20.05
CA ASN A 344 2.11 16.57 20.61
C ASN A 344 0.96 16.99 19.68
#